data_d30e522659bb7745619b0989dc00974d
#
_entry.id   d30e522659bb7745619b0989dc00974d
#
_cell.length_a   1.000
_cell.length_b   1.000
_cell.length_c   1.000
_cell.angle_alpha   90.00
_cell.angle_beta   90.00
_cell.angle_gamma   90.00
#
_symmetry.space_group_name_H-M   'P 1'
#
loop_
_entity.id
_entity.type
_entity.pdbx_description
1 polymer ?
#
loop_
_entity_poly.entity_id
_entity_poly.type
_entity_poly.pdbx_seq_one_letter_code
_entity_poly.pdbx_strand_id
1 'polypeptide(L)'
;DYTKGLVLRGYNSKDFSKLDVVKKGKFNGKSNQLIKNFISIGKELSFDLDLSVGDRVTIMSPIGIETIIGSLPKQETFIISSVYDSGLADFDRNIAFINLDTLENFFSLDKSKRNLEIYLNDPSNIEEIRADIQKIFESSFIHTWADMNSSLFSALKVERNVMFIILSLII
;
A
#
# COMPACT_ATOMS: atom_id res chain seq x y z
N ASP A 1 -5.74 -21.62 -13.08
CA ASP A 1 -5.18 -21.01 -11.87
C ASP A 1 -4.41 -19.75 -12.29
N TYR A 2 -4.87 -18.61 -11.82
CA TYR A 2 -4.18 -17.34 -12.04
C TYR A 2 -3.33 -17.01 -10.81
N THR A 3 -2.06 -16.66 -11.02
CA THR A 3 -1.17 -16.19 -9.96
C THR A 3 -0.69 -14.79 -10.31
N LYS A 4 -0.76 -13.86 -9.35
CA LYS A 4 -0.37 -12.46 -9.53
C LYS A 4 0.43 -11.97 -8.33
N GLY A 5 1.47 -11.19 -8.59
CA GLY A 5 2.19 -10.48 -7.54
C GLY A 5 1.33 -9.39 -6.90
N LEU A 6 1.36 -9.30 -5.59
CA LEU A 6 0.55 -8.37 -4.80
C LEU A 6 1.36 -7.77 -3.66
N VAL A 7 1.13 -6.50 -3.38
CA VAL A 7 1.65 -5.82 -2.20
C VAL A 7 0.60 -5.90 -1.09
N LEU A 8 0.92 -6.59 -0.01
CA LEU A 8 0.06 -6.65 1.17
C LEU A 8 0.42 -5.53 2.15
N ARG A 9 -0.57 -4.76 2.56
CA ARG A 9 -0.43 -3.73 3.59
C ARG A 9 -1.25 -4.11 4.82
N GLY A 10 -0.59 -4.16 5.97
CA GLY A 10 -1.22 -4.50 7.24
C GLY A 10 -1.60 -3.26 8.03
N TYR A 11 -2.86 -3.18 8.46
CA TYR A 11 -3.34 -2.10 9.32
C TYR A 11 -4.18 -2.64 10.48
N ASN A 12 -4.14 -1.93 11.60
CA ASN A 12 -5.18 -2.07 12.61
C ASN A 12 -6.50 -1.50 12.08
N SER A 13 -7.63 -2.05 12.49
CA SER A 13 -8.95 -1.58 12.01
C SER A 13 -9.19 -0.09 12.23
N LYS A 14 -8.67 0.48 13.34
CA LYS A 14 -8.77 1.92 13.64
C LYS A 14 -7.96 2.78 12.67
N ASP A 15 -6.77 2.32 12.27
CA ASP A 15 -5.89 3.09 11.40
C ASP A 15 -6.31 2.91 9.94
N PHE A 16 -6.77 1.72 9.56
CA PHE A 16 -7.37 1.46 8.25
C PHE A 16 -8.53 2.43 7.94
N SER A 17 -9.42 2.65 8.90
CA SER A 17 -10.56 3.57 8.74
C SER A 17 -10.16 5.03 8.55
N LYS A 18 -8.91 5.42 8.89
CA LYS A 18 -8.39 6.78 8.69
C LYS A 18 -7.81 7.01 7.30
N LEU A 19 -7.50 5.96 6.55
CA LEU A 19 -6.93 6.08 5.21
C LEU A 19 -7.89 6.83 4.28
N ASP A 20 -7.35 7.71 3.46
CA ASP A 20 -8.13 8.48 2.48
C ASP A 20 -8.84 7.57 1.47
N VAL A 21 -8.20 6.47 1.08
CA VAL A 21 -8.82 5.45 0.22
C VAL A 21 -10.05 4.84 0.85
N VAL A 22 -10.07 4.72 2.19
CA VAL A 22 -11.23 4.22 2.94
C VAL A 22 -12.28 5.30 3.14
N LYS A 23 -11.87 6.53 3.48
CA LYS A 23 -12.79 7.65 3.73
C LYS A 23 -13.48 8.17 2.48
N LYS A 24 -12.73 8.26 1.38
CA LYS A 24 -13.19 8.84 0.10
C LYS A 24 -13.51 7.78 -0.94
N GLY A 25 -13.00 6.56 -0.76
CA GLY A 25 -13.18 5.46 -1.69
C GLY A 25 -14.59 4.90 -1.69
N LYS A 26 -14.95 4.26 -2.80
CA LYS A 26 -16.15 3.46 -2.88
C LYS A 26 -15.83 2.05 -2.37
N PHE A 27 -16.69 1.51 -1.54
CA PHE A 27 -16.57 0.15 -1.02
C PHE A 27 -17.78 -0.67 -1.40
N ASN A 28 -17.52 -1.90 -1.87
CA ASN A 28 -18.48 -2.97 -1.91
C ASN A 28 -18.13 -3.95 -0.77
N GLY A 29 -19.05 -4.26 0.13
CA GLY A 29 -18.82 -5.10 1.29
C GLY A 29 -18.60 -4.31 2.59
N LYS A 30 -18.01 -4.96 3.60
CA LYS A 30 -17.80 -4.39 4.94
C LYS A 30 -16.37 -3.86 5.08
N SER A 31 -16.16 -2.58 4.83
CA SER A 31 -14.85 -1.91 4.93
C SER A 31 -14.23 -1.95 6.35
N ASN A 32 -15.04 -2.07 7.39
CA ASN A 32 -14.60 -1.92 8.79
C ASN A 32 -14.08 -3.23 9.43
N GLN A 33 -13.94 -4.31 8.68
CA GLN A 33 -13.58 -5.62 9.23
C GLN A 33 -12.29 -6.15 8.62
N LEU A 34 -11.16 -5.46 8.86
CA LEU A 34 -9.87 -6.12 8.76
C LEU A 34 -9.65 -6.94 10.04
N ILE A 35 -10.38 -8.06 10.12
CA ILE A 35 -10.24 -9.05 11.18
C ILE A 35 -9.37 -10.18 10.64
N LYS A 36 -8.81 -10.98 11.54
CA LYS A 36 -8.06 -12.19 11.21
C LYS A 36 -8.78 -13.00 10.11
N ASN A 37 -8.08 -13.36 9.05
CA ASN A 37 -8.54 -14.11 7.88
C ASN A 37 -9.43 -13.34 6.88
N PHE A 38 -9.60 -12.03 7.04
CA PHE A 38 -10.26 -11.19 6.05
C PHE A 38 -9.25 -10.33 5.29
N ILE A 39 -9.54 -10.11 4.00
CA ILE A 39 -8.75 -9.27 3.11
C ILE A 39 -9.67 -8.28 2.39
N SER A 40 -9.18 -7.05 2.23
CA SER A 40 -9.78 -6.03 1.36
C SER A 40 -8.93 -5.91 0.11
N ILE A 41 -9.52 -6.07 -1.07
CA ILE A 41 -8.84 -6.01 -2.36
C ILE A 41 -9.33 -4.83 -3.18
N GLY A 42 -8.49 -4.36 -4.11
CA GLY A 42 -8.90 -3.30 -5.02
C GLY A 42 -9.80 -3.81 -6.15
N LYS A 43 -10.59 -2.92 -6.71
CA LYS A 43 -11.57 -3.19 -7.76
C LYS A 43 -10.94 -3.82 -9.01
N GLU A 44 -9.79 -3.30 -9.44
CA GLU A 44 -9.10 -3.82 -10.61
C GLU A 44 -8.58 -5.25 -10.37
N LEU A 45 -8.10 -5.54 -9.15
CA LEU A 45 -7.68 -6.89 -8.78
C LEU A 45 -8.87 -7.85 -8.72
N SER A 46 -9.99 -7.40 -8.16
CA SER A 46 -11.26 -8.15 -8.15
C SER A 46 -11.70 -8.53 -9.57
N PHE A 47 -11.62 -7.57 -10.49
CA PHE A 47 -11.97 -7.78 -11.89
C PHE A 47 -10.99 -8.73 -12.62
N ASP A 48 -9.67 -8.52 -12.46
CA ASP A 48 -8.62 -9.32 -13.10
C ASP A 48 -8.69 -10.81 -12.70
N LEU A 49 -9.11 -11.10 -11.47
CA LEU A 49 -9.16 -12.46 -10.91
C LEU A 49 -10.57 -13.04 -10.80
N ASP A 50 -11.57 -12.30 -11.27
CA ASP A 50 -13.01 -12.67 -11.16
C ASP A 50 -13.41 -13.02 -9.72
N LEU A 51 -13.02 -12.16 -8.77
CA LEU A 51 -13.23 -12.33 -7.34
C LEU A 51 -14.26 -11.33 -6.80
N SER A 52 -15.14 -11.79 -5.94
CA SER A 52 -16.19 -11.01 -5.30
C SER A 52 -16.12 -11.06 -3.78
N VAL A 53 -16.85 -10.17 -3.11
CA VAL A 53 -16.98 -10.20 -1.64
C VAL A 53 -17.55 -11.54 -1.19
N GLY A 54 -16.88 -12.19 -0.24
CA GLY A 54 -17.21 -13.51 0.27
C GLY A 54 -16.39 -14.65 -0.35
N ASP A 55 -15.73 -14.42 -1.48
CA ASP A 55 -14.85 -15.41 -2.10
C ASP A 55 -13.57 -15.62 -1.30
N ARG A 56 -12.89 -16.71 -1.58
CA ARG A 56 -11.63 -17.09 -0.94
C ARG A 56 -10.47 -16.86 -1.88
N VAL A 57 -9.41 -16.25 -1.35
CA VAL A 57 -8.16 -16.07 -2.06
C VAL A 57 -7.02 -16.63 -1.21
N THR A 58 -6.12 -17.38 -1.84
CA THR A 58 -4.93 -17.92 -1.16
C THR A 58 -3.72 -17.04 -1.47
N ILE A 59 -3.11 -16.52 -0.43
CA ILE A 59 -1.87 -15.74 -0.51
C ILE A 59 -0.70 -16.68 -0.25
N MET A 60 0.33 -16.57 -1.08
CA MET A 60 1.56 -17.34 -0.96
C MET A 60 2.71 -16.39 -0.67
N SER A 61 3.46 -16.66 0.40
CA SER A 61 4.69 -15.92 0.72
C SER A 61 5.87 -16.47 -0.08
N PRO A 62 6.69 -15.60 -0.72
CA PRO A 62 7.95 -16.04 -1.31
C PRO A 62 8.96 -16.51 -0.26
N ILE A 63 8.79 -16.08 0.99
CA ILE A 63 9.61 -16.54 2.13
C ILE A 63 8.97 -17.81 2.67
N GLY A 64 9.63 -18.92 2.41
CA GLY A 64 9.14 -20.23 2.82
C GLY A 64 9.53 -20.61 4.25
N ILE A 65 8.97 -21.74 4.69
CA ILE A 65 9.39 -22.43 5.91
C ILE A 65 10.45 -23.43 5.50
N GLU A 66 11.64 -23.35 6.10
CA GLU A 66 12.69 -24.33 5.87
C GLU A 66 12.29 -25.67 6.49
N THR A 67 12.33 -26.71 5.66
CA THR A 67 12.05 -28.10 6.06
C THR A 67 13.22 -28.99 5.71
N ILE A 68 13.22 -30.21 6.22
CA ILE A 68 14.28 -31.21 5.94
C ILE A 68 14.39 -31.51 4.43
N ILE A 69 13.32 -31.30 3.66
CA ILE A 69 13.24 -31.55 2.21
C ILE A 69 13.36 -30.29 1.37
N GLY A 70 13.62 -29.12 1.97
CA GLY A 70 13.74 -27.83 1.29
C GLY A 70 12.78 -26.78 1.83
N SER A 71 12.78 -25.59 1.20
CA SER A 71 11.91 -24.48 1.58
C SER A 71 10.53 -24.64 0.94
N LEU A 72 9.49 -24.69 1.79
CA LEU A 72 8.09 -24.72 1.34
C LEU A 72 7.47 -23.32 1.49
N PRO A 73 6.82 -22.76 0.46
CA PRO A 73 6.16 -21.47 0.56
C PRO A 73 5.03 -21.52 1.58
N LYS A 74 4.98 -20.54 2.47
CA LYS A 74 3.89 -20.38 3.42
C LYS A 74 2.66 -19.90 2.67
N GLN A 75 1.52 -20.52 2.91
CA GLN A 75 0.24 -20.19 2.27
C GLN A 75 -0.81 -19.95 3.33
N GLU A 76 -1.67 -18.96 3.10
CA GLU A 76 -2.81 -18.68 3.96
C GLU A 76 -4.01 -18.25 3.10
N THR A 77 -5.19 -18.73 3.46
CA THR A 77 -6.42 -18.43 2.73
C THR A 77 -7.22 -17.38 3.47
N PHE A 78 -7.59 -16.33 2.74
CA PHE A 78 -8.37 -15.20 3.22
C PHE A 78 -9.76 -15.18 2.55
N ILE A 79 -10.71 -14.59 3.25
CA ILE A 79 -12.05 -14.30 2.72
C ILE A 79 -12.08 -12.81 2.36
N ILE A 80 -12.57 -12.50 1.16
CA ILE A 80 -12.70 -11.10 0.72
C ILE A 80 -13.83 -10.44 1.50
N SER A 81 -13.47 -9.50 2.38
CA SER A 81 -14.43 -8.74 3.19
C SER A 81 -14.99 -7.54 2.45
N SER A 82 -14.20 -6.97 1.57
CA SER A 82 -14.57 -5.78 0.79
C SER A 82 -13.73 -5.64 -0.47
N VAL A 83 -14.32 -4.98 -1.46
CA VAL A 83 -13.65 -4.52 -2.67
C VAL A 83 -13.68 -2.99 -2.65
N TYR A 84 -12.52 -2.35 -2.68
CA TYR A 84 -12.40 -0.90 -2.68
C TYR A 84 -12.08 -0.35 -4.08
N ASP A 85 -12.49 0.89 -4.33
CA ASP A 85 -12.19 1.65 -5.54
C ASP A 85 -11.55 2.99 -5.12
N SER A 86 -10.22 3.10 -5.24
CA SER A 86 -9.48 4.31 -4.88
C SER A 86 -9.53 5.38 -5.98
N GLY A 87 -9.96 5.01 -7.18
CA GLY A 87 -9.85 5.84 -8.39
C GLY A 87 -8.49 5.77 -9.08
N LEU A 88 -7.54 4.97 -8.56
CA LEU A 88 -6.21 4.75 -9.13
C LEU A 88 -6.08 3.28 -9.53
N ALA A 89 -6.23 2.99 -10.83
CA ALA A 89 -6.27 1.62 -11.34
C ALA A 89 -5.04 0.78 -10.96
N ASP A 90 -3.84 1.36 -11.01
CA ASP A 90 -2.60 0.65 -10.64
C ASP A 90 -2.53 0.34 -9.14
N PHE A 91 -3.04 1.22 -8.29
CA PHE A 91 -3.16 0.99 -6.86
C PHE A 91 -4.15 -0.14 -6.58
N ASP A 92 -5.34 -0.06 -7.17
CA ASP A 92 -6.41 -1.05 -7.00
C ASP A 92 -6.05 -2.42 -7.55
N ARG A 93 -5.12 -2.46 -8.52
CA ARG A 93 -4.64 -3.70 -9.13
C ARG A 93 -3.58 -4.43 -8.30
N ASN A 94 -2.75 -3.69 -7.57
CA ASN A 94 -1.53 -4.23 -7.00
C ASN A 94 -1.48 -4.23 -5.46
N ILE A 95 -2.46 -3.62 -4.78
CA ILE A 95 -2.45 -3.49 -3.32
C ILE A 95 -3.66 -4.20 -2.73
N ALA A 96 -3.45 -4.87 -1.60
CA ALA A 96 -4.52 -5.39 -0.77
C ALA A 96 -4.22 -5.12 0.70
N PHE A 97 -5.27 -5.04 1.50
CA PHE A 97 -5.19 -4.74 2.92
C PHE A 97 -5.62 -5.93 3.76
N ILE A 98 -4.83 -6.25 4.77
CA ILE A 98 -5.13 -7.26 5.78
C ILE A 98 -4.88 -6.71 7.19
N ASN A 99 -5.30 -7.46 8.19
CA ASN A 99 -5.01 -7.13 9.58
C ASN A 99 -3.48 -7.14 9.84
N LEU A 100 -2.98 -6.16 10.60
CA LEU A 100 -1.55 -5.99 10.88
C LEU A 100 -0.95 -7.20 11.59
N ASP A 101 -1.61 -7.70 12.63
CA ASP A 101 -1.11 -8.87 13.38
C ASP A 101 -1.10 -10.12 12.50
N THR A 102 -2.07 -10.26 11.61
CA THR A 102 -2.10 -11.35 10.62
C THR A 102 -0.95 -11.25 9.64
N LEU A 103 -0.67 -10.04 9.12
CA LEU A 103 0.48 -9.80 8.23
C LEU A 103 1.81 -10.18 8.91
N GLU A 104 2.01 -9.71 10.14
CA GLU A 104 3.23 -9.97 10.91
C GLU A 104 3.43 -11.47 11.15
N ASN A 105 2.36 -12.16 11.53
CA ASN A 105 2.41 -13.61 11.74
C ASN A 105 2.66 -14.37 10.44
N PHE A 106 2.03 -13.93 9.34
CA PHE A 106 2.18 -14.58 8.04
C PHE A 106 3.61 -14.46 7.50
N PHE A 107 4.23 -13.29 7.61
CA PHE A 107 5.60 -13.07 7.14
C PHE A 107 6.66 -13.25 8.23
N SER A 108 6.26 -13.63 9.45
CA SER A 108 7.16 -13.75 10.62
C SER A 108 7.98 -12.47 10.87
N LEU A 109 7.30 -11.32 10.73
CA LEU A 109 7.91 -10.01 10.91
C LEU A 109 8.00 -9.63 12.38
N ASP A 110 9.15 -9.04 12.75
CA ASP A 110 9.32 -8.45 14.07
C ASP A 110 8.57 -7.11 14.16
N LYS A 111 7.92 -6.88 15.29
CA LYS A 111 7.19 -5.63 15.57
C LYS A 111 8.08 -4.39 15.52
N SER A 112 9.39 -4.53 15.75
CA SER A 112 10.38 -3.46 15.64
C SER A 112 10.56 -2.96 14.19
N LYS A 113 10.14 -3.74 13.20
CA LYS A 113 10.23 -3.40 11.77
C LYS A 113 8.96 -2.74 11.22
N ARG A 114 8.04 -2.32 12.09
CA ARG A 114 6.86 -1.58 11.67
C ARG A 114 7.24 -0.22 11.11
N ASN A 115 6.61 0.15 10.01
CA ASN A 115 6.70 1.49 9.46
C ASN A 115 5.61 2.38 10.07
N LEU A 116 5.96 3.63 10.37
CA LEU A 116 5.01 4.67 10.75
C LEU A 116 4.70 5.51 9.52
N GLU A 117 3.41 5.59 9.16
CA GLU A 117 2.94 6.46 8.08
C GLU A 117 2.34 7.73 8.68
N ILE A 118 2.84 8.89 8.25
CA ILE A 118 2.39 10.20 8.69
C ILE A 118 1.71 10.89 7.50
N TYR A 119 0.45 11.25 7.67
CA TYR A 119 -0.35 11.94 6.66
C TYR A 119 -0.43 13.43 7.00
N LEU A 120 -0.05 14.27 6.05
CA LEU A 120 -0.08 15.73 6.19
C LEU A 120 -1.36 16.29 5.57
N ASN A 121 -1.94 17.30 6.20
CA ASN A 121 -3.05 18.05 5.63
C ASN A 121 -2.58 18.95 4.47
N ASP A 122 -1.38 19.52 4.59
CA ASP A 122 -0.72 20.31 3.54
C ASP A 122 0.67 19.75 3.26
N PRO A 123 0.90 19.16 2.08
CA PRO A 123 2.19 18.60 1.70
C PRO A 123 3.18 19.63 1.15
N SER A 124 2.80 20.93 1.03
CA SER A 124 3.64 21.97 0.38
C SER A 124 4.97 22.17 1.09
N ASN A 125 5.02 22.01 2.43
CA ASN A 125 6.21 22.22 3.26
C ASN A 125 6.83 20.92 3.76
N ILE A 126 6.82 19.89 2.92
CA ILE A 126 7.22 18.53 3.32
C ILE A 126 8.66 18.47 3.84
N GLU A 127 9.58 19.25 3.29
CA GLU A 127 11.00 19.25 3.69
C GLU A 127 11.23 19.86 5.09
N GLU A 128 10.48 20.91 5.42
CA GLU A 128 10.52 21.49 6.77
C GLU A 128 9.97 20.52 7.81
N ILE A 129 8.82 19.94 7.51
CA ILE A 129 8.17 18.94 8.36
C ILE A 129 9.05 17.70 8.52
N ARG A 130 9.70 17.24 7.44
CA ARG A 130 10.68 16.15 7.48
C ARG A 130 11.82 16.44 8.44
N ALA A 131 12.38 17.68 8.40
CA ALA A 131 13.43 18.07 9.31
C ALA A 131 12.99 18.05 10.78
N ASP A 132 11.76 18.46 11.07
CA ASP A 132 11.22 18.43 12.42
C ASP A 132 10.93 17.00 12.90
N ILE A 133 10.38 16.15 12.05
CA ILE A 133 10.17 14.74 12.36
C ILE A 133 11.52 14.04 12.59
N GLN A 134 12.55 14.34 11.79
CA GLN A 134 13.89 13.78 11.96
C GLN A 134 14.51 14.10 13.32
N LYS A 135 14.24 15.28 13.88
CA LYS A 135 14.68 15.63 15.24
C LYS A 135 14.03 14.76 16.32
N ILE A 136 12.79 14.30 16.09
CA ILE A 136 12.05 13.44 17.02
C ILE A 136 12.48 11.98 16.87
N PHE A 137 12.75 11.54 15.65
CA PHE A 137 13.11 10.17 15.29
C PHE A 137 14.53 10.12 14.70
N GLU A 138 15.54 10.49 15.50
CA GLU A 138 16.94 10.66 15.07
C GLU A 138 17.55 9.43 14.39
N SER A 139 17.18 8.22 14.84
CA SER A 139 17.70 6.96 14.31
C SER A 139 16.85 6.33 13.19
N SER A 140 15.79 7.01 12.75
CA SER A 140 14.85 6.48 11.75
C SER A 140 15.10 7.07 10.37
N PHE A 141 14.92 6.26 9.34
CA PHE A 141 14.92 6.74 7.96
C PHE A 141 13.55 7.29 7.61
N ILE A 142 13.50 8.54 7.20
CA ILE A 142 12.26 9.20 6.77
C ILE A 142 12.26 9.30 5.25
N HIS A 143 11.30 8.60 4.64
CA HIS A 143 11.04 8.68 3.21
C HIS A 143 9.78 9.48 2.98
N THR A 144 9.89 10.53 2.17
CA THR A 144 8.73 11.30 1.73
C THR A 144 8.07 10.62 0.53
N TRP A 145 6.82 10.98 0.25
CA TRP A 145 6.16 10.54 -0.99
C TRP A 145 6.93 11.01 -2.24
N ALA A 146 7.54 12.19 -2.20
CA ALA A 146 8.37 12.69 -3.29
C ALA A 146 9.63 11.83 -3.52
N ASP A 147 10.28 11.35 -2.46
CA ASP A 147 11.42 10.44 -2.57
C ASP A 147 11.02 9.12 -3.23
N MET A 148 9.88 8.57 -2.82
CA MET A 148 9.35 7.30 -3.35
C MET A 148 8.91 7.42 -4.82
N ASN A 149 8.55 8.63 -5.28
CA ASN A 149 8.11 8.91 -6.65
C ASN A 149 9.10 9.85 -7.37
N SER A 150 10.39 9.74 -7.10
CA SER A 150 11.44 10.62 -7.62
C SER A 150 11.49 10.68 -9.15
N SER A 151 11.21 9.59 -9.85
CA SER A 151 11.13 9.57 -11.32
C SER A 151 10.00 10.45 -11.85
N LEU A 152 8.83 10.42 -11.22
CA LEU A 152 7.68 11.28 -11.56
C LEU A 152 8.04 12.75 -11.35
N PHE A 153 8.60 13.09 -10.19
CA PHE A 153 9.01 14.46 -9.89
C PHE A 153 10.09 14.97 -10.84
N SER A 154 11.03 14.11 -11.23
CA SER A 154 12.05 14.44 -12.23
C SER A 154 11.44 14.73 -13.59
N ALA A 155 10.47 13.92 -14.04
CA ALA A 155 9.76 14.15 -15.29
C ALA A 155 8.99 15.48 -15.27
N LEU A 156 8.23 15.77 -14.20
CA LEU A 156 7.51 17.02 -14.04
C LEU A 156 8.44 18.26 -14.01
N LYS A 157 9.63 18.12 -13.42
CA LYS A 157 10.65 19.17 -13.41
C LYS A 157 11.20 19.46 -14.81
N VAL A 158 11.46 18.39 -15.59
CA VAL A 158 11.89 18.53 -16.99
C VAL A 158 10.80 19.19 -17.81
N GLU A 159 9.54 18.75 -17.72
CA GLU A 159 8.40 19.33 -18.41
C GLU A 159 8.28 20.84 -18.13
N ARG A 160 8.32 21.22 -16.86
CA ARG A 160 8.28 22.64 -16.45
C ARG A 160 9.42 23.45 -17.05
N ASN A 161 10.64 22.91 -17.07
CA ASN A 161 11.79 23.61 -17.64
C ASN A 161 11.67 23.78 -19.17
N VAL A 162 11.20 22.74 -19.86
CA VAL A 162 10.93 22.79 -21.30
C VAL A 162 9.87 23.83 -21.63
N MET A 163 8.76 23.84 -20.88
CA MET A 163 7.70 24.85 -21.05
C MET A 163 8.23 26.27 -20.84
N PHE A 164 9.08 26.48 -19.83
CA PHE A 164 9.70 27.78 -19.58
C PHE A 164 10.61 28.23 -20.72
N ILE A 165 11.41 27.32 -21.29
CA ILE A 165 12.28 27.61 -22.44
C ILE A 165 11.45 27.98 -23.67
N ILE A 166 10.38 27.20 -23.96
CA ILE A 166 9.48 27.45 -25.09
C ILE A 166 8.84 28.83 -24.95
N LEU A 167 8.31 29.17 -23.78
CA LEU A 167 7.70 30.48 -23.53
C LEU A 167 8.71 31.62 -23.68
N SER A 168 9.97 31.41 -23.24
CA SER A 168 11.04 32.42 -23.38
C SER A 168 11.49 32.64 -24.83
N LEU A 169 11.29 31.65 -25.71
CA LEU A 169 11.61 31.78 -27.15
C LEU A 169 10.48 32.42 -27.97
N ILE A 170 9.26 32.43 -27.46
CA ILE A 170 8.08 33.00 -28.14
C ILE A 170 7.97 34.52 -27.87
N ILE A 171 8.54 35.01 -26.79
CA ILE A 171 8.57 36.44 -26.40
C ILE A 171 9.77 37.15 -27.01
#